data_408ad995e6df6ad040727e61db42cea6
#
_entry.id   408ad995e6df6ad040727e61db42cea6
#
_cell.length_a   1.000
_cell.length_b   1.000
_cell.length_c   1.000
_cell.angle_alpha   90.00
_cell.angle_beta   90.00
_cell.angle_gamma   90.00
#
_symmetry.space_group_name_H-M   'P 1'
#
loop_
_entity.id
_entity.type
_entity.pdbx_description
1 polymer ?
#
loop_
_entity_poly.entity_id
_entity_poly.type
_entity_poly.pdbx_seq_one_letter_code
_entity_poly.pdbx_strand_id
1 'polypeptide(L)'
;MPQTPPQHVTALAQRAASLCLDFKANDVTLLDLRPVSDMTDYFLIASGTSDTHVRSMAEHVMEELRREGTRVVHVEGLEQGRWVLLDYVDFVIHLFHPTLRQFYQLERLWSDAEVIAVDRQGALK
;
A
#
# COMPACT_ATOMS: atom_id res chain seq x y z
N MET A 1 -18.38 -16.76 10.18
CA MET A 1 -17.76 -16.11 9.02
C MET A 1 -16.34 -16.59 8.84
N PRO A 2 -16.04 -17.12 7.70
CA PRO A 2 -14.67 -17.54 7.48
C PRO A 2 -13.75 -16.33 7.41
N GLN A 3 -12.62 -16.45 8.05
CA GLN A 3 -11.61 -15.42 8.01
C GLN A 3 -10.80 -15.55 6.73
N THR A 4 -10.33 -14.42 6.25
CA THR A 4 -9.41 -14.43 5.12
C THR A 4 -8.13 -15.17 5.53
N PRO A 5 -7.73 -16.20 4.80
CA PRO A 5 -6.49 -16.90 5.14
C PRO A 5 -5.29 -15.96 5.05
N PRO A 6 -4.27 -16.12 5.88
CA PRO A 6 -3.08 -15.26 5.83
C PRO A 6 -2.44 -15.21 4.45
N GLN A 7 -2.39 -16.31 3.72
CA GLN A 7 -1.85 -16.35 2.37
C GLN A 7 -2.65 -15.47 1.42
N HIS A 8 -3.98 -15.43 1.60
CA HIS A 8 -4.82 -14.60 0.75
C HIS A 8 -4.57 -13.12 0.98
N VAL A 9 -4.46 -12.70 2.24
CA VAL A 9 -4.16 -11.31 2.57
C VAL A 9 -2.78 -10.92 2.02
N THR A 10 -1.79 -11.78 2.20
CA THR A 10 -0.46 -11.55 1.67
C THR A 10 -0.50 -11.39 0.15
N ALA A 11 -1.23 -12.26 -0.53
CA ALA A 11 -1.35 -12.19 -1.99
C ALA A 11 -2.00 -10.88 -2.44
N LEU A 12 -3.03 -10.42 -1.71
CA LEU A 12 -3.67 -9.13 -2.03
C LEU A 12 -2.71 -7.97 -1.83
N ALA A 13 -1.95 -7.97 -0.74
CA ALA A 13 -0.97 -6.92 -0.50
C ALA A 13 0.12 -6.92 -1.57
N GLN A 14 0.59 -8.09 -1.99
CA GLN A 14 1.57 -8.23 -3.07
C GLN A 14 0.98 -7.75 -4.39
N ARG A 15 -0.28 -8.08 -4.64
CA ARG A 15 -0.98 -7.63 -5.86
C ARG A 15 -1.06 -6.11 -5.89
N ALA A 16 -1.40 -5.49 -4.76
CA ALA A 16 -1.46 -4.04 -4.66
C ALA A 16 -0.09 -3.42 -4.93
N ALA A 17 0.98 -4.02 -4.41
CA ALA A 17 2.34 -3.56 -4.67
C ALA A 17 2.67 -3.63 -6.16
N SER A 18 2.31 -4.73 -6.82
CA SER A 18 2.51 -4.87 -8.26
C SER A 18 1.77 -3.81 -9.06
N LEU A 19 0.55 -3.49 -8.64
CA LEU A 19 -0.24 -2.46 -9.32
C LEU A 19 0.41 -1.08 -9.17
N CYS A 20 0.98 -0.80 -8.01
CA CYS A 20 1.74 0.45 -7.82
C CYS A 20 2.96 0.49 -8.76
N LEU A 21 3.69 -0.61 -8.86
CA LEU A 21 4.86 -0.68 -9.74
C LEU A 21 4.48 -0.56 -11.21
N ASP A 22 3.35 -1.15 -11.61
CA ASP A 22 2.85 -0.99 -12.97
C ASP A 22 2.59 0.48 -13.29
N PHE A 23 2.28 1.28 -12.27
CA PHE A 23 2.04 2.71 -12.41
C PHE A 23 3.29 3.53 -12.09
N LYS A 24 4.46 2.88 -12.11
CA LYS A 24 5.78 3.50 -11.96
C LYS A 24 5.98 4.14 -10.59
N ALA A 25 5.45 3.50 -9.55
CA ALA A 25 5.69 3.95 -8.18
C ALA A 25 7.16 3.85 -7.80
N ASN A 26 7.59 4.73 -6.93
CA ASN A 26 8.94 4.71 -6.36
C ASN A 26 8.90 4.22 -4.92
N ASP A 27 10.01 3.63 -4.48
CA ASP A 27 10.22 3.26 -3.07
C ASP A 27 9.07 2.42 -2.51
N VAL A 28 8.67 1.40 -3.25
CA VAL A 28 7.59 0.52 -2.83
C VAL A 28 8.08 -0.39 -1.73
N THR A 29 7.45 -0.30 -0.56
CA THR A 29 7.82 -1.06 0.63
C THR A 29 6.58 -1.72 1.22
N LEU A 30 6.68 -3.02 1.49
CA LEU A 30 5.62 -3.75 2.14
C LEU A 30 6.09 -4.13 3.54
N LEU A 31 5.35 -3.72 4.56
CA LEU A 31 5.66 -4.01 5.96
C LEU A 31 4.68 -5.04 6.50
N ASP A 32 5.22 -6.07 7.13
CA ASP A 32 4.43 -7.06 7.84
C ASP A 32 4.23 -6.57 9.28
N LEU A 33 3.01 -6.20 9.61
CA LEU A 33 2.69 -5.64 10.92
C LEU A 33 2.13 -6.68 11.88
N ARG A 34 1.95 -7.91 11.44
CA ARG A 34 1.32 -8.93 12.27
C ARG A 34 1.99 -9.13 13.63
N PRO A 35 3.33 -9.06 13.71
CA PRO A 35 3.98 -9.22 15.03
C PRO A 35 3.77 -8.05 15.97
N VAL A 36 3.41 -6.87 15.46
CA VAL A 36 3.44 -5.63 16.26
C VAL A 36 2.12 -4.88 16.28
N SER A 37 1.10 -5.34 15.55
CA SER A 37 -0.17 -4.62 15.47
C SER A 37 -1.33 -5.59 15.33
N ASP A 38 -2.44 -5.29 16.01
CA ASP A 38 -3.69 -6.01 15.86
C ASP A 38 -4.65 -5.32 14.91
N MET A 39 -4.31 -4.12 14.44
CA MET A 39 -5.24 -3.31 13.66
C MET A 39 -5.26 -3.69 12.19
N THR A 40 -4.10 -4.03 11.64
CA THR A 40 -3.98 -4.42 10.24
C THR A 40 -2.78 -5.33 10.10
N ASP A 41 -2.78 -6.14 9.05
CA ASP A 41 -1.69 -7.11 8.84
C ASP A 41 -0.51 -6.52 8.08
N TYR A 42 -0.77 -5.60 7.17
CA TYR A 42 0.28 -5.05 6.30
C TYR A 42 0.10 -3.57 6.06
N PHE A 43 1.22 -2.85 5.96
CA PHE A 43 1.27 -1.53 5.32
C PHE A 43 2.00 -1.68 3.99
N LEU A 44 1.40 -1.14 2.95
CA LEU A 44 2.08 -0.95 1.67
C LEU A 44 2.34 0.53 1.52
N ILE A 45 3.60 0.90 1.32
CA ILE A 45 3.99 2.30 1.23
C ILE A 45 4.68 2.51 -0.10
N ALA A 46 4.24 3.51 -0.84
CA ALA A 46 4.82 3.82 -2.14
C ALA A 46 4.76 5.32 -2.38
N SER A 47 5.57 5.80 -3.30
CA SER A 47 5.62 7.22 -3.65
C SER A 47 5.34 7.41 -5.13
N GLY A 48 4.68 8.52 -5.46
CA GLY A 48 4.55 8.98 -6.83
C GLY A 48 5.49 10.15 -7.06
N THR A 49 5.54 10.64 -8.30
CA THR A 49 6.43 11.74 -8.68
C THR A 49 5.74 13.11 -8.56
N SER A 50 4.42 13.12 -8.47
CA SER A 50 3.61 14.34 -8.35
C SER A 50 2.30 13.97 -7.69
N ASP A 51 1.54 14.99 -7.27
CA ASP A 51 0.20 14.77 -6.71
C ASP A 51 -0.74 14.14 -7.76
N THR A 52 -0.64 14.53 -9.01
CA THR A 52 -1.41 13.90 -10.08
C THR A 52 -1.06 12.42 -10.21
N HIS A 53 0.24 12.10 -10.18
CA HIS A 53 0.69 10.71 -10.26
C HIS A 53 0.17 9.90 -9.08
N VAL A 54 0.24 10.45 -7.86
CA VAL A 54 -0.24 9.77 -6.67
C VAL A 54 -1.75 9.49 -6.77
N ARG A 55 -2.54 10.47 -7.20
CA ARG A 55 -3.98 10.28 -7.37
C ARG A 55 -4.28 9.20 -8.41
N SER A 56 -3.61 9.27 -9.56
CA SER A 56 -3.84 8.31 -10.63
C SER A 56 -3.46 6.91 -10.21
N MET A 57 -2.37 6.78 -9.47
CA MET A 57 -1.93 5.50 -8.93
C MET A 57 -2.98 4.93 -7.96
N ALA A 58 -3.51 5.77 -7.06
CA ALA A 58 -4.54 5.34 -6.13
C ALA A 58 -5.78 4.86 -6.86
N GLU A 59 -6.22 5.61 -7.87
CA GLU A 59 -7.39 5.24 -8.65
C GLU A 59 -7.16 3.94 -9.40
N HIS A 60 -5.97 3.76 -9.95
CA HIS A 60 -5.63 2.52 -10.65
C HIS A 60 -5.69 1.32 -9.72
N VAL A 61 -5.09 1.43 -8.54
CA VAL A 61 -5.08 0.35 -7.55
C VAL A 61 -6.52 0.01 -7.13
N MET A 62 -7.32 1.03 -6.81
CA MET A 62 -8.69 0.81 -6.38
C MET A 62 -9.52 0.13 -7.46
N GLU A 63 -9.37 0.57 -8.70
CA GLU A 63 -10.15 0.01 -9.81
C GLU A 63 -9.78 -1.43 -10.10
N GLU A 64 -8.48 -1.74 -10.13
CA GLU A 64 -8.04 -3.09 -10.43
C GLU A 64 -8.40 -4.06 -9.31
N LEU A 65 -8.22 -3.66 -8.05
CA LEU A 65 -8.61 -4.52 -6.94
C LEU A 65 -10.13 -4.72 -6.91
N ARG A 66 -10.90 -3.69 -7.24
CA ARG A 66 -12.35 -3.82 -7.32
C ARG A 66 -12.75 -4.85 -8.38
N ARG A 67 -12.11 -4.81 -9.53
CA ARG A 67 -12.36 -5.78 -10.60
C ARG A 67 -12.06 -7.21 -10.16
N GLU A 68 -11.08 -7.35 -9.29
CA GLU A 68 -10.66 -8.65 -8.77
C GLU A 68 -11.45 -9.07 -7.52
N GLY A 69 -12.47 -8.30 -7.15
CA GLY A 69 -13.37 -8.66 -6.08
C GLY A 69 -13.07 -8.03 -4.72
N THR A 70 -12.10 -7.12 -4.65
CA THR A 70 -11.71 -6.50 -3.38
C THR A 70 -12.00 -5.00 -3.42
N ARG A 71 -12.89 -4.54 -2.55
CA ARG A 71 -13.27 -3.13 -2.50
C ARG A 71 -12.59 -2.44 -1.34
N VAL A 72 -12.13 -1.21 -1.59
CA VAL A 72 -11.59 -0.36 -0.53
C VAL A 72 -12.72 0.00 0.45
N VAL A 73 -12.38 0.02 1.74
CA VAL A 73 -13.34 0.33 2.79
C VAL A 73 -13.35 1.82 3.09
N HIS A 74 -12.19 2.47 3.06
CA HIS A 74 -12.07 3.88 3.41
C HIS A 74 -10.94 4.50 2.61
N VAL A 75 -11.14 5.73 2.15
CA VAL A 75 -10.16 6.47 1.35
C VAL A 75 -10.00 7.85 1.96
N GLU A 76 -8.75 8.29 2.14
CA GLU A 76 -8.45 9.64 2.59
C GLU A 76 -7.39 10.28 1.70
N GLY A 77 -7.48 11.57 1.52
CA GLY A 77 -6.46 12.37 0.87
C GLY A 77 -6.43 12.29 -0.65
N LEU A 78 -7.39 11.62 -1.26
CA LEU A 78 -7.37 11.38 -2.70
C LEU A 78 -7.37 12.69 -3.51
N GLU A 79 -8.15 13.68 -3.09
CA GLU A 79 -8.26 14.92 -3.85
C GLU A 79 -6.94 15.68 -3.92
N GLN A 80 -6.21 15.73 -2.81
CA GLN A 80 -4.96 16.47 -2.74
C GLN A 80 -3.80 15.71 -3.40
N GLY A 81 -3.81 14.40 -3.33
CA GLY A 81 -2.76 13.58 -3.92
C GLY A 81 -1.40 13.72 -3.23
N ARG A 82 -1.38 14.16 -1.98
CA ARG A 82 -0.12 14.32 -1.25
C ARG A 82 0.16 13.14 -0.32
N TRP A 83 -0.88 12.65 0.32
CA TRP A 83 -0.83 11.45 1.14
C TRP A 83 -2.20 10.80 0.99
N VAL A 84 -2.26 9.76 0.18
CA VAL A 84 -3.50 9.01 -0.04
C VAL A 84 -3.45 7.74 0.79
N LEU A 85 -4.50 7.53 1.57
CA LEU A 85 -4.65 6.33 2.38
C LEU A 85 -5.79 5.50 1.79
N LEU A 86 -5.51 4.24 1.48
CA LEU A 86 -6.51 3.29 1.01
C LEU A 86 -6.59 2.16 2.03
N ASP A 87 -7.70 2.13 2.77
CA ASP A 87 -7.88 1.19 3.87
C ASP A 87 -8.69 -0.02 3.39
N TYR A 88 -8.07 -1.18 3.37
CA TYR A 88 -8.69 -2.45 3.03
C TYR A 88 -8.89 -3.34 4.27
N VAL A 89 -8.76 -2.79 5.47
CA VAL A 89 -8.87 -3.46 6.76
C VAL A 89 -7.68 -4.37 7.05
N ASP A 90 -7.49 -5.43 6.28
CA ASP A 90 -6.38 -6.37 6.49
C ASP A 90 -5.04 -5.80 6.02
N PHE A 91 -5.08 -4.83 5.15
CA PHE A 91 -3.89 -4.07 4.77
C PHE A 91 -4.29 -2.63 4.44
N VAL A 92 -3.34 -1.72 4.62
CA VAL A 92 -3.54 -0.30 4.34
C VAL A 92 -2.44 0.15 3.39
N ILE A 93 -2.84 0.88 2.35
CA ILE A 93 -1.91 1.39 1.36
C ILE A 93 -1.72 2.88 1.61
N HIS A 94 -0.45 3.30 1.71
CA HIS A 94 -0.07 4.70 1.87
C HIS A 94 0.70 5.14 0.63
N LEU A 95 0.14 6.10 -0.10
CA LEU A 95 0.77 6.63 -1.31
C LEU A 95 1.13 8.09 -1.06
N PHE A 96 2.39 8.43 -1.26
CA PHE A 96 2.91 9.74 -0.89
C PHE A 96 3.46 10.51 -2.08
N HIS A 97 3.26 11.82 -2.03
CA HIS A 97 4.11 12.72 -2.77
C HIS A 97 5.54 12.59 -2.20
N PRO A 98 6.60 12.65 -3.04
CA PRO A 98 7.96 12.37 -2.56
C PRO A 98 8.39 13.21 -1.37
N THR A 99 8.00 14.48 -1.32
CA THR A 99 8.39 15.36 -0.22
C THR A 99 7.82 14.92 1.12
N LEU A 100 6.62 14.34 1.11
CA LEU A 100 6.00 13.88 2.36
C LEU A 100 6.54 12.53 2.80
N ARG A 101 6.94 11.68 1.86
CA ARG A 101 7.50 10.37 2.19
C ARG A 101 8.73 10.51 3.07
N GLN A 102 9.63 11.43 2.71
CA GLN A 102 10.81 11.67 3.51
C GLN A 102 10.45 12.23 4.89
N PHE A 103 9.44 13.06 4.94
CA PHE A 103 9.07 13.76 6.16
C PHE A 103 8.51 12.80 7.21
N TYR A 104 7.58 11.94 6.80
CA TYR A 104 6.88 11.10 7.76
C TYR A 104 7.61 9.81 8.10
N GLN A 105 8.34 9.23 7.16
CA GLN A 105 9.13 8.04 7.38
C GLN A 105 8.35 6.96 8.15
N LEU A 106 7.20 6.57 7.59
CA LEU A 106 6.30 5.62 8.27
C LEU A 106 7.00 4.33 8.66
N GLU A 107 8.00 3.92 7.89
CA GLU A 107 8.78 2.72 8.17
C GLU A 107 9.41 2.76 9.55
N ARG A 108 9.73 3.95 10.04
CA ARG A 108 10.39 4.10 11.34
C ARG A 108 9.42 4.00 12.51
N LEU A 109 8.14 4.24 12.26
CA LEU A 109 7.12 4.10 13.30
C LEU A 109 6.91 2.65 13.70
N TRP A 110 7.29 1.74 12.82
CA TRP A 110 7.10 0.31 13.02
C TRP A 110 8.43 -0.40 12.89
N SER A 111 9.42 0.05 13.66
CA SER A 111 10.79 -0.46 13.54
C SER A 111 10.90 -1.97 13.81
N ASP A 112 9.94 -2.53 14.54
CA ASP A 112 9.92 -3.97 14.82
C ASP A 112 9.20 -4.78 13.73
N ALA A 113 8.60 -4.11 12.75
CA ALA A 113 7.92 -4.79 11.67
C ALA A 113 8.92 -5.35 10.66
N GLU A 114 8.58 -6.49 10.08
CA GLU A 114 9.40 -7.07 9.03
C GLU A 114 9.17 -6.30 7.73
N VAL A 115 10.26 -5.89 7.08
CA VAL A 115 10.19 -5.20 5.79
C VAL A 115 10.30 -6.24 4.69
N ILE A 116 9.29 -6.28 3.84
CA ILE A 116 9.28 -7.13 2.65
C ILE A 116 9.48 -6.21 1.45
N ALA A 117 10.70 -6.17 0.93
CA ALA A 117 11.02 -5.28 -0.18
C ALA A 117 10.39 -5.80 -1.47
N VAL A 118 9.88 -4.88 -2.29
CA VAL A 118 9.29 -5.21 -3.58
C VAL A 118 10.17 -4.59 -4.66
N ASP A 119 10.60 -5.41 -5.62
CA ASP A 119 11.46 -4.91 -6.69
C ASP A 119 10.64 -4.24 -7.79
N ARG A 120 11.36 -3.77 -8.81
CA ARG A 120 10.74 -3.00 -9.88
C ARG A 120 9.78 -3.82 -10.73
N GLN A 121 9.88 -5.12 -10.70
CA GLN A 121 9.00 -6.02 -11.43
C GLN A 121 7.81 -6.49 -10.58
N GLY A 122 7.70 -6.01 -9.34
CA GLY A 122 6.64 -6.41 -8.45
C GLY A 122 6.89 -7.69 -7.69
N ALA A 123 8.07 -8.27 -7.81
CA ALA A 123 8.42 -9.46 -7.07
C ALA A 123 8.86 -9.10 -5.66
N LEU A 124 8.45 -9.90 -4.68
CA LEU A 124 8.91 -9.72 -3.30
C LEU A 124 10.33 -10.24 -3.14
N LYS A 125 11.10 -9.52 -2.39
CA LYS A 125 12.45 -9.91 -2.04
C LYS A 125 12.47 -10.87 -0.87
#